data_1addd3f463db28e6fea3b4382e904a5f
#
_entry.id   1addd3f463db28e6fea3b4382e904a5f
#
_cell.length_a   1.000
_cell.length_b   1.000
_cell.length_c   1.000
_cell.angle_alpha   90.00
_cell.angle_beta   90.00
_cell.angle_gamma   90.00
#
_symmetry.space_group_name_H-M   'P 1'
#
loop_
_entity.id
_entity.type
_entity.pdbx_description
1 polymer ?
#
loop_
_entity_poly.entity_id
_entity_poly.type
_entity_poly.pdbx_seq_one_letter_code
_entity_poly.pdbx_strand_id
1 'polypeptide(L)'
;MGGGGDSRIPRLLREQFVGTDLRCIVRTYDFDPEIGHAQIASWVEELRPDLVIGESLGAIQALRVRGIPHLFVSPSLGAPDFLVRLAWVCKVPGGKALLHRIWHVKEGDRQPLRFEYEIMKKYGPHWADAKKAAAEGGYYYAFFGTHDHYRKSGVVKVSLWEELFGKTYTIYDGTHFMEEEYVYALLIPKIHEILDGPADVLPGECFFQIIVLQ
;
A
#
# COMPACT_ATOMS: atom_id res chain seq x y z
N MET A 1 0.79 -9.83 -7.76
CA MET A 1 1.39 -9.55 -6.44
C MET A 1 2.88 -9.27 -6.61
N GLY A 2 3.56 -8.70 -5.61
CA GLY A 2 4.98 -8.36 -5.67
C GLY A 2 5.23 -7.00 -6.33
N GLY A 3 4.75 -5.93 -5.72
CA GLY A 3 5.10 -4.56 -6.07
C GLY A 3 6.54 -4.22 -5.67
N GLY A 4 7.07 -3.10 -6.12
CA GLY A 4 8.41 -2.62 -5.81
C GLY A 4 8.75 -1.34 -6.56
N GLY A 5 10.02 -0.94 -6.50
CA GLY A 5 10.48 0.33 -7.06
C GLY A 5 10.21 0.54 -8.54
N ASP A 6 10.03 -0.54 -9.31
CA ASP A 6 9.73 -0.51 -10.75
C ASP A 6 8.23 -0.45 -11.07
N SER A 7 7.37 -0.37 -10.05
CA SER A 7 5.94 -0.25 -10.27
C SER A 7 5.57 1.12 -10.82
N ARG A 8 4.38 1.20 -11.44
CA ARG A 8 3.95 2.40 -12.17
C ARG A 8 3.90 3.64 -11.28
N ILE A 9 3.20 3.58 -10.15
CA ILE A 9 3.03 4.74 -9.27
C ILE A 9 4.38 5.27 -8.78
N PRO A 10 5.28 4.47 -8.18
CA PRO A 10 6.60 4.96 -7.78
C PRO A 10 7.40 5.60 -8.91
N ARG A 11 7.36 5.00 -10.11
CA ARG A 11 8.07 5.53 -11.27
C ARG A 11 7.54 6.91 -11.65
N LEU A 12 6.21 7.04 -11.82
CA LEU A 12 5.57 8.30 -12.21
C LEU A 12 5.77 9.41 -11.17
N LEU A 13 5.65 9.07 -9.87
CA LEU A 13 5.89 10.05 -8.81
C LEU A 13 7.34 10.53 -8.78
N ARG A 14 8.30 9.63 -8.96
CA ARG A 14 9.72 10.03 -9.05
C ARG A 14 10.00 10.91 -10.26
N GLU A 15 9.43 10.58 -11.42
CA GLU A 15 9.55 11.39 -12.64
C GLU A 15 8.91 12.78 -12.45
N GLN A 16 7.72 12.84 -11.86
CA GLN A 16 6.98 14.08 -11.63
C GLN A 16 7.68 15.01 -10.65
N PHE A 17 8.30 14.48 -9.61
CA PHE A 17 8.91 15.26 -8.55
C PHE A 17 10.40 15.54 -8.74
N VAL A 18 10.98 15.23 -9.92
CA VAL A 18 12.33 15.64 -10.26
C VAL A 18 12.45 17.17 -10.23
N GLY A 19 13.40 17.68 -9.42
CA GLY A 19 13.67 19.12 -9.30
C GLY A 19 12.67 19.88 -8.43
N THR A 20 11.78 19.17 -7.72
CA THR A 20 10.91 19.75 -6.68
C THR A 20 11.42 19.43 -5.28
N ASP A 21 10.77 20.01 -4.26
CA ASP A 21 11.04 19.72 -2.85
C ASP A 21 10.42 18.42 -2.36
N LEU A 22 9.75 17.65 -3.25
CA LEU A 22 9.12 16.37 -2.95
C LEU A 22 10.04 15.21 -3.33
N ARG A 23 10.23 14.27 -2.41
CA ARG A 23 11.00 13.03 -2.65
C ARG A 23 10.11 11.82 -2.49
N CYS A 24 9.97 11.03 -3.56
CA CYS A 24 9.30 9.73 -3.53
C CYS A 24 10.31 8.62 -3.25
N ILE A 25 10.20 7.97 -2.10
CA ILE A 25 11.07 6.89 -1.66
C ILE A 25 10.30 5.58 -1.73
N VAL A 26 10.90 4.59 -2.36
CA VAL A 26 10.36 3.24 -2.46
C VAL A 26 11.43 2.27 -2.00
N ARG A 27 11.08 1.42 -1.06
CA ARG A 27 11.94 0.32 -0.59
C ARG A 27 11.13 -0.97 -0.60
N THR A 28 11.72 -2.03 -1.07
CA THR A 28 11.09 -3.35 -1.12
C THR A 28 11.25 -4.04 0.23
N TYR A 29 10.13 -4.36 0.88
CA TYR A 29 10.09 -5.05 2.17
C TYR A 29 9.80 -6.55 2.01
N ASP A 30 10.08 -7.35 3.04
CA ASP A 30 9.84 -8.80 3.03
C ASP A 30 8.34 -9.12 2.98
N PHE A 31 7.99 -10.21 2.31
CA PHE A 31 6.60 -10.72 2.25
C PHE A 31 6.11 -11.24 3.61
N ASP A 32 7.00 -11.69 4.49
CA ASP A 32 6.62 -11.99 5.87
C ASP A 32 6.16 -10.69 6.55
N PRO A 33 4.88 -10.60 6.98
CA PRO A 33 4.32 -9.33 7.45
C PRO A 33 4.99 -8.80 8.72
N GLU A 34 5.60 -9.63 9.55
CA GLU A 34 6.34 -9.19 10.75
C GLU A 34 7.70 -8.62 10.37
N ILE A 35 8.44 -9.32 9.50
CA ILE A 35 9.73 -8.83 9.01
C ILE A 35 9.53 -7.53 8.21
N GLY A 36 8.56 -7.53 7.29
CA GLY A 36 8.21 -6.35 6.50
C GLY A 36 7.83 -5.16 7.39
N HIS A 37 7.03 -5.40 8.43
CA HIS A 37 6.67 -4.33 9.37
C HIS A 37 7.88 -3.77 10.13
N ALA A 38 8.78 -4.62 10.61
CA ALA A 38 9.99 -4.18 11.30
C ALA A 38 10.90 -3.34 10.37
N GLN A 39 11.05 -3.75 9.11
CA GLN A 39 11.77 -2.97 8.09
C GLN A 39 11.12 -1.61 7.85
N ILE A 40 9.79 -1.57 7.67
CA ILE A 40 9.06 -0.32 7.43
C ILE A 40 9.15 0.60 8.65
N ALA A 41 9.01 0.09 9.87
CA ALA A 41 9.16 0.88 11.09
C ALA A 41 10.53 1.54 11.19
N SER A 42 11.61 0.80 10.88
CA SER A 42 12.97 1.35 10.82
C SER A 42 13.12 2.44 9.75
N TRP A 43 12.50 2.26 8.57
CA TRP A 43 12.54 3.27 7.53
C TRP A 43 11.75 4.53 7.88
N VAL A 44 10.61 4.39 8.54
CA VAL A 44 9.81 5.53 9.02
C VAL A 44 10.60 6.34 10.05
N GLU A 45 11.32 5.68 10.96
CA GLU A 45 12.20 6.33 11.93
C GLU A 45 13.38 7.06 11.25
N GLU A 46 14.02 6.41 10.26
CA GLU A 46 15.15 6.95 9.49
C GLU A 46 14.73 8.14 8.64
N LEU A 47 13.64 7.98 7.87
CA LEU A 47 13.23 8.90 6.82
C LEU A 47 12.30 10.00 7.32
N ARG A 48 11.54 9.75 8.39
CA ARG A 48 10.49 10.64 8.91
C ARG A 48 9.58 11.16 7.80
N PRO A 49 8.90 10.26 7.05
CA PRO A 49 8.10 10.67 5.90
C PRO A 49 6.91 11.54 6.32
N ASP A 50 6.55 12.49 5.46
CA ASP A 50 5.40 13.37 5.64
C ASP A 50 4.10 12.74 5.12
N LEU A 51 4.23 11.73 4.26
CA LEU A 51 3.11 11.00 3.66
C LEU A 51 3.48 9.53 3.42
N VAL A 52 2.53 8.65 3.71
CA VAL A 52 2.63 7.22 3.37
C VAL A 52 1.62 6.90 2.27
N ILE A 53 2.07 6.28 1.19
CA ILE A 53 1.19 5.75 0.14
C ILE A 53 1.19 4.22 0.21
N GLY A 54 0.02 3.62 0.42
CA GLY A 54 -0.17 2.17 0.42
C GLY A 54 -0.89 1.69 -0.84
N GLU A 55 -0.23 0.88 -1.67
CA GLU A 55 -0.85 0.29 -2.86
C GLU A 55 -1.16 -1.18 -2.61
N SER A 56 -2.37 -1.63 -2.96
CA SER A 56 -2.76 -3.03 -2.91
C SER A 56 -2.52 -3.68 -1.52
N LEU A 57 -1.67 -4.71 -1.44
CA LEU A 57 -1.32 -5.38 -0.19
C LEU A 57 -0.51 -4.48 0.75
N GLY A 58 0.27 -3.55 0.21
CA GLY A 58 1.04 -2.56 0.97
C GLY A 58 0.17 -1.68 1.86
N ALA A 59 -1.12 -1.57 1.57
CA ALA A 59 -2.08 -0.88 2.43
C ALA A 59 -2.14 -1.45 3.85
N ILE A 60 -1.97 -2.77 4.01
CA ILE A 60 -1.99 -3.42 5.33
C ILE A 60 -0.78 -3.01 6.17
N GLN A 61 0.37 -2.86 5.54
CA GLN A 61 1.58 -2.37 6.20
C GLN A 61 1.49 -0.88 6.50
N ALA A 62 0.98 -0.09 5.55
CA ALA A 62 0.79 1.34 5.70
C ALA A 62 -0.10 1.67 6.90
N LEU A 63 -1.20 0.95 7.11
CA LEU A 63 -2.12 1.16 8.24
C LEU A 63 -1.47 0.95 9.62
N ARG A 64 -0.32 0.30 9.70
CA ARG A 64 0.43 0.14 10.96
C ARG A 64 1.40 1.29 11.23
N VAL A 65 1.66 2.15 10.26
CA VAL A 65 2.41 3.40 10.45
C VAL A 65 1.48 4.42 11.09
N ARG A 66 1.93 5.14 12.12
CA ARG A 66 1.11 6.06 12.89
C ARG A 66 1.61 7.49 12.80
N GLY A 67 0.70 8.45 13.02
CA GLY A 67 1.06 9.86 13.14
C GLY A 67 1.41 10.55 11.83
N ILE A 68 1.18 9.90 10.70
CA ILE A 68 1.48 10.40 9.36
C ILE A 68 0.22 10.27 8.51
N PRO A 69 -0.09 11.24 7.61
CA PRO A 69 -1.18 11.10 6.63
C PRO A 69 -0.97 9.91 5.69
N HIS A 70 -2.08 9.29 5.26
CA HIS A 70 -2.04 8.13 4.37
C HIS A 70 -2.90 8.33 3.13
N LEU A 71 -2.35 7.96 1.97
CA LEU A 71 -3.09 7.74 0.74
C LEU A 71 -3.05 6.26 0.35
N PHE A 72 -4.14 5.77 -0.20
CA PHE A 72 -4.24 4.37 -0.61
C PHE A 72 -4.71 4.26 -2.05
N VAL A 73 -4.12 3.33 -2.79
CA VAL A 73 -4.55 2.97 -4.14
C VAL A 73 -4.94 1.51 -4.16
N SER A 74 -6.21 1.26 -4.47
CA SER A 74 -6.79 -0.09 -4.49
C SER A 74 -6.45 -0.93 -3.25
N PRO A 75 -6.65 -0.40 -2.02
CA PRO A 75 -6.24 -1.07 -0.79
C PRO A 75 -6.88 -2.45 -0.68
N SER A 76 -6.03 -3.48 -0.60
CA SER A 76 -6.46 -4.89 -0.59
C SER A 76 -6.77 -5.36 0.85
N LEU A 77 -7.72 -4.70 1.52
CA LEU A 77 -8.04 -4.95 2.94
C LEU A 77 -8.60 -6.35 3.21
N GLY A 78 -9.14 -7.04 2.19
CA GLY A 78 -9.56 -8.44 2.29
C GLY A 78 -8.44 -9.45 1.99
N ALA A 79 -7.25 -8.99 1.58
CA ALA A 79 -6.14 -9.88 1.26
C ALA A 79 -5.63 -10.70 2.45
N PRO A 80 -5.57 -10.20 3.69
CA PRO A 80 -5.17 -11.01 4.84
C PRO A 80 -6.02 -12.25 5.04
N ASP A 81 -7.35 -12.12 4.98
CA ASP A 81 -8.26 -13.25 5.10
C ASP A 81 -8.09 -14.25 3.95
N PHE A 82 -7.89 -13.74 2.74
CA PHE A 82 -7.61 -14.55 1.57
C PHE A 82 -6.30 -15.34 1.74
N LEU A 83 -5.21 -14.70 2.16
CA LEU A 83 -3.90 -15.32 2.37
C LEU A 83 -3.95 -16.38 3.48
N VAL A 84 -4.62 -16.08 4.60
CA VAL A 84 -4.79 -17.03 5.71
C VAL A 84 -5.52 -18.31 5.26
N ARG A 85 -6.55 -18.18 4.42
CA ARG A 85 -7.26 -19.35 3.83
C ARG A 85 -6.37 -20.09 2.83
N LEU A 86 -5.70 -19.35 1.96
CA LEU A 86 -4.81 -19.90 0.93
C LEU A 86 -3.60 -20.63 1.53
N ALA A 87 -3.17 -20.26 2.76
CA ALA A 87 -2.07 -20.91 3.47
C ALA A 87 -2.21 -22.44 3.54
N TRP A 88 -3.44 -22.94 3.65
CA TRP A 88 -3.69 -24.39 3.70
C TRP A 88 -3.27 -25.15 2.43
N VAL A 89 -3.26 -24.47 1.28
CA VAL A 89 -2.75 -25.05 0.03
C VAL A 89 -1.26 -25.40 0.16
N CYS A 90 -0.50 -24.67 0.96
CA CYS A 90 0.92 -24.95 1.21
C CYS A 90 1.17 -26.26 1.99
N LYS A 91 0.15 -26.81 2.66
CA LYS A 91 0.25 -28.11 3.36
C LYS A 91 0.03 -29.29 2.42
N VAL A 92 -0.49 -29.06 1.21
CA VAL A 92 -0.73 -30.12 0.22
C VAL A 92 0.55 -30.31 -0.61
N PRO A 93 0.96 -31.56 -0.91
CA PRO A 93 2.08 -31.83 -1.81
C PRO A 93 1.92 -31.08 -3.15
N GLY A 94 2.95 -30.34 -3.57
CA GLY A 94 2.92 -29.52 -4.79
C GLY A 94 2.17 -28.19 -4.66
N GLY A 95 1.46 -27.93 -3.57
CA GLY A 95 0.66 -26.72 -3.39
C GLY A 95 1.49 -25.42 -3.46
N LYS A 96 2.68 -25.39 -2.83
CA LYS A 96 3.59 -24.24 -2.93
C LYS A 96 3.99 -23.97 -4.38
N ALA A 97 4.38 -25.00 -5.13
CA ALA A 97 4.76 -24.88 -6.53
C ALA A 97 3.60 -24.34 -7.40
N LEU A 98 2.36 -24.79 -7.12
CA LEU A 98 1.17 -24.29 -7.77
C LEU A 98 0.98 -22.78 -7.50
N LEU A 99 1.12 -22.34 -6.25
CA LEU A 99 0.98 -20.93 -5.89
C LEU A 99 2.05 -20.06 -6.59
N HIS A 100 3.31 -20.50 -6.61
CA HIS A 100 4.38 -19.79 -7.34
C HIS A 100 4.16 -19.76 -8.85
N ARG A 101 3.50 -20.78 -9.42
CA ARG A 101 3.13 -20.80 -10.84
C ARG A 101 2.01 -19.81 -11.17
N ILE A 102 1.03 -19.66 -10.26
CA ILE A 102 -0.10 -18.74 -10.45
C ILE A 102 0.34 -17.29 -10.22
N TRP A 103 1.11 -17.05 -9.16
CA TRP A 103 1.59 -15.73 -8.77
C TRP A 103 3.13 -15.70 -8.81
N HIS A 104 3.68 -15.47 -9.98
CA HIS A 104 5.11 -15.23 -10.14
C HIS A 104 5.41 -13.74 -10.08
N VAL A 105 6.55 -13.40 -9.50
CA VAL A 105 7.06 -12.02 -9.44
C VAL A 105 7.70 -11.69 -10.78
N LYS A 106 7.44 -10.50 -11.30
CA LYS A 106 8.17 -9.98 -12.47
C LYS A 106 9.61 -9.70 -12.09
N GLU A 107 10.53 -9.71 -13.08
CA GLU A 107 11.90 -9.28 -12.89
C GLU A 107 11.96 -7.80 -12.47
N GLY A 108 13.05 -7.41 -11.79
CA GLY A 108 13.29 -6.07 -11.32
C GLY A 108 13.23 -5.93 -9.79
N ASP A 109 13.17 -4.69 -9.30
CA ASP A 109 13.01 -4.40 -7.87
C ASP A 109 11.58 -4.69 -7.42
N ARG A 110 11.35 -5.93 -7.03
CA ARG A 110 10.03 -6.48 -6.66
C ARG A 110 10.10 -7.24 -5.35
N GLN A 111 9.01 -7.19 -4.58
CA GLN A 111 8.85 -7.98 -3.37
C GLN A 111 8.87 -9.48 -3.70
N PRO A 112 9.80 -10.28 -3.13
CA PRO A 112 9.81 -11.72 -3.30
C PRO A 112 8.62 -12.34 -2.58
N LEU A 113 7.78 -13.09 -3.31
CA LEU A 113 6.62 -13.76 -2.71
C LEU A 113 7.07 -15.07 -2.03
N ARG A 114 6.68 -15.26 -0.78
CA ARG A 114 7.00 -16.42 0.04
C ARG A 114 5.73 -17.15 0.44
N PHE A 115 5.25 -18.07 -0.41
CA PHE A 115 4.07 -18.89 -0.13
C PHE A 115 4.42 -20.04 0.82
N GLU A 116 4.46 -19.70 2.10
CA GLU A 116 4.69 -20.63 3.20
C GLU A 116 3.51 -20.56 4.18
N TYR A 117 3.09 -21.71 4.69
CA TYR A 117 1.94 -21.78 5.59
C TYR A 117 2.09 -20.82 6.77
N GLU A 118 3.25 -20.86 7.44
CA GLU A 118 3.49 -20.07 8.65
C GLU A 118 3.53 -18.57 8.35
N ILE A 119 4.13 -18.16 7.23
CA ILE A 119 4.19 -16.75 6.80
C ILE A 119 2.78 -16.24 6.46
N MET A 120 2.04 -16.99 5.64
CA MET A 120 0.70 -16.55 5.22
C MET A 120 -0.28 -16.50 6.39
N LYS A 121 -0.13 -17.36 7.40
CA LYS A 121 -0.96 -17.32 8.63
C LYS A 121 -0.72 -16.06 9.47
N LYS A 122 0.46 -15.49 9.44
CA LYS A 122 0.78 -14.25 10.17
C LYS A 122 -0.01 -13.04 9.69
N TYR A 123 -0.55 -13.05 8.45
CA TYR A 123 -1.39 -11.96 7.96
C TYR A 123 -2.67 -11.76 8.77
N GLY A 124 -3.21 -12.79 9.42
CA GLY A 124 -4.38 -12.68 10.27
C GLY A 124 -4.16 -11.76 11.49
N PRO A 125 -3.24 -12.10 12.42
CA PRO A 125 -2.90 -11.23 13.54
C PRO A 125 -2.37 -9.87 13.08
N HIS A 126 -1.55 -9.83 12.02
CA HIS A 126 -1.05 -8.58 11.46
C HIS A 126 -2.18 -7.63 11.01
N TRP A 127 -3.23 -8.17 10.39
CA TRP A 127 -4.43 -7.41 10.02
C TRP A 127 -5.19 -6.92 11.26
N ALA A 128 -5.29 -7.75 12.30
CA ALA A 128 -5.93 -7.32 13.55
C ALA A 128 -5.21 -6.11 14.17
N ASP A 129 -3.88 -6.11 14.13
CA ASP A 129 -3.08 -4.98 14.63
C ASP A 129 -3.18 -3.74 13.72
N ALA A 130 -3.24 -3.91 12.40
CA ALA A 130 -3.48 -2.82 11.46
C ALA A 130 -4.84 -2.13 11.71
N LYS A 131 -5.90 -2.91 11.97
CA LYS A 131 -7.22 -2.36 12.35
C LYS A 131 -7.18 -1.60 13.68
N LYS A 132 -6.45 -2.08 14.66
CA LYS A 132 -6.28 -1.34 15.93
C LYS A 132 -5.56 -0.01 15.71
N ALA A 133 -4.47 -0.01 14.93
CA ALA A 133 -3.75 1.20 14.60
C ALA A 133 -4.65 2.21 13.85
N ALA A 134 -5.43 1.74 12.89
CA ALA A 134 -6.39 2.57 12.15
C ALA A 134 -7.46 3.18 13.07
N ALA A 135 -7.94 2.45 14.07
CA ALA A 135 -8.95 2.92 15.01
C ALA A 135 -8.45 4.02 15.98
N GLU A 136 -7.14 4.20 16.11
CA GLU A 136 -6.56 5.31 16.88
C GLU A 136 -6.72 6.67 16.21
N GLY A 137 -7.14 6.68 14.95
CA GLY A 137 -7.38 7.87 14.15
C GLY A 137 -6.19 8.25 13.27
N GLY A 138 -6.43 9.20 12.36
CA GLY A 138 -5.45 9.67 11.39
C GLY A 138 -6.14 10.21 10.13
N TYR A 139 -5.34 10.71 9.20
CA TYR A 139 -5.81 11.08 7.87
C TYR A 139 -5.67 9.87 6.94
N TYR A 140 -6.79 9.36 6.45
CA TYR A 140 -6.84 8.23 5.53
C TYR A 140 -7.71 8.58 4.32
N TYR A 141 -7.16 8.41 3.11
CA TYR A 141 -7.90 8.61 1.88
C TYR A 141 -7.56 7.54 0.85
N ALA A 142 -8.55 7.04 0.10
CA ALA A 142 -8.36 5.96 -0.85
C ALA A 142 -8.89 6.25 -2.25
N PHE A 143 -8.30 5.58 -3.23
CA PHE A 143 -8.75 5.54 -4.62
C PHE A 143 -9.11 4.11 -5.02
N PHE A 144 -10.29 3.91 -5.62
CA PHE A 144 -10.77 2.61 -6.06
C PHE A 144 -11.17 2.64 -7.54
N GLY A 145 -10.59 1.75 -8.34
CA GLY A 145 -10.99 1.56 -9.72
C GLY A 145 -12.32 0.82 -9.85
N THR A 146 -13.20 1.27 -10.77
CA THR A 146 -14.47 0.58 -11.07
C THR A 146 -14.25 -0.80 -11.68
N HIS A 147 -13.18 -0.96 -12.46
CA HIS A 147 -12.78 -2.18 -13.17
C HIS A 147 -11.75 -3.02 -12.41
N ASP A 148 -11.56 -2.76 -11.11
CA ASP A 148 -10.66 -3.56 -10.28
C ASP A 148 -11.18 -5.00 -10.15
N HIS A 149 -10.46 -5.94 -10.78
CA HIS A 149 -10.84 -7.35 -10.80
C HIS A 149 -10.80 -8.02 -9.42
N TYR A 150 -10.04 -7.48 -8.46
CA TYR A 150 -9.98 -7.99 -7.09
C TYR A 150 -11.21 -7.62 -6.26
N ARG A 151 -12.06 -6.73 -6.73
CA ARG A 151 -13.36 -6.44 -6.08
C ARG A 151 -14.28 -7.67 -6.09
N LYS A 152 -14.29 -8.44 -7.19
CA LYS A 152 -15.11 -9.66 -7.33
C LYS A 152 -14.68 -10.75 -6.36
N SER A 153 -13.40 -10.87 -6.06
CA SER A 153 -12.88 -11.85 -5.09
C SER A 153 -13.01 -11.40 -3.63
N GLY A 154 -13.41 -10.15 -3.40
CA GLY A 154 -13.48 -9.55 -2.08
C GLY A 154 -12.12 -9.23 -1.44
N VAL A 155 -11.04 -9.24 -2.23
CA VAL A 155 -9.71 -8.77 -1.79
C VAL A 155 -9.72 -7.26 -1.65
N VAL A 156 -10.31 -6.54 -2.62
CA VAL A 156 -10.57 -5.09 -2.54
C VAL A 156 -12.05 -4.88 -2.21
N LYS A 157 -12.35 -4.21 -1.11
CA LYS A 157 -13.73 -3.97 -0.62
C LYS A 157 -13.90 -2.51 -0.23
N VAL A 158 -14.69 -1.76 -1.00
CA VAL A 158 -15.06 -0.38 -0.67
C VAL A 158 -15.90 -0.34 0.63
N SER A 159 -16.81 -1.31 0.81
CA SER A 159 -17.64 -1.37 2.02
C SER A 159 -16.83 -1.57 3.31
N LEU A 160 -15.73 -2.33 3.26
CA LEU A 160 -14.83 -2.47 4.41
C LEU A 160 -14.04 -1.17 4.67
N TRP A 161 -13.69 -0.44 3.61
CA TRP A 161 -13.12 0.89 3.75
C TRP A 161 -14.09 1.85 4.43
N GLU A 162 -15.35 1.89 3.97
CA GLU A 162 -16.38 2.74 4.56
C GLU A 162 -16.65 2.41 6.03
N GLU A 163 -16.63 1.14 6.40
CA GLU A 163 -16.77 0.68 7.78
C GLU A 163 -15.65 1.21 8.68
N LEU A 164 -14.41 1.24 8.20
CA LEU A 164 -13.24 1.64 8.98
C LEU A 164 -12.98 3.14 8.98
N PHE A 165 -13.21 3.82 7.85
CA PHE A 165 -12.76 5.19 7.60
C PHE A 165 -13.86 6.13 7.09
N GLY A 166 -15.09 5.64 6.92
CA GLY A 166 -16.17 6.42 6.32
C GLY A 166 -15.97 6.67 4.82
N LYS A 167 -16.61 7.73 4.32
CA LYS A 167 -16.57 8.08 2.88
C LYS A 167 -15.36 8.94 2.50
N THR A 168 -14.17 8.52 2.88
CA THR A 168 -12.90 9.18 2.59
C THR A 168 -12.22 8.53 1.38
N TYR A 169 -12.88 8.52 0.23
CA TYR A 169 -12.36 7.91 -0.98
C TYR A 169 -12.92 8.52 -2.27
N THR A 170 -12.23 8.26 -3.36
CA THR A 170 -12.70 8.50 -4.74
C THR A 170 -12.80 7.19 -5.50
N ILE A 171 -13.89 7.01 -6.25
CA ILE A 171 -14.01 5.95 -7.26
C ILE A 171 -13.71 6.56 -8.62
N TYR A 172 -12.82 5.93 -9.40
CA TYR A 172 -12.44 6.36 -10.73
C TYR A 172 -12.66 5.23 -11.76
N ASP A 173 -12.73 5.59 -13.03
CA ASP A 173 -13.01 4.63 -14.11
C ASP A 173 -11.73 3.91 -14.57
N GLY A 174 -11.14 3.11 -13.68
CA GLY A 174 -9.88 2.43 -13.92
C GLY A 174 -9.79 1.07 -13.25
N THR A 175 -8.61 0.46 -13.35
CA THR A 175 -8.32 -0.91 -12.87
C THR A 175 -7.70 -0.92 -11.46
N HIS A 176 -7.22 -2.10 -11.04
CA HIS A 176 -6.49 -2.27 -9.78
C HIS A 176 -5.16 -1.48 -9.74
N PHE A 177 -4.50 -1.40 -10.88
CA PHE A 177 -3.24 -0.68 -11.03
C PHE A 177 -3.53 0.67 -11.66
N MET A 178 -3.76 1.69 -10.83
CA MET A 178 -4.12 3.03 -11.27
C MET A 178 -3.35 3.43 -12.54
N GLU A 179 -4.09 3.75 -13.60
CA GLU A 179 -3.54 4.16 -14.88
C GLU A 179 -2.87 5.53 -14.77
N GLU A 180 -1.92 5.81 -15.65
CA GLU A 180 -1.10 7.01 -15.62
C GLU A 180 -1.92 8.29 -15.59
N GLU A 181 -2.97 8.37 -16.39
CA GLU A 181 -3.89 9.51 -16.43
C GLU A 181 -4.52 9.82 -15.07
N TYR A 182 -4.89 8.79 -14.28
CA TYR A 182 -5.46 8.98 -12.94
C TYR A 182 -4.40 9.26 -11.88
N VAL A 183 -3.16 8.81 -12.07
CA VAL A 183 -2.04 9.25 -11.22
C VAL A 183 -1.89 10.77 -11.30
N TYR A 184 -1.89 11.32 -12.53
CA TYR A 184 -1.79 12.77 -12.73
C TYR A 184 -3.05 13.52 -12.36
N ALA A 185 -4.23 12.97 -12.65
CA ALA A 185 -5.50 13.69 -12.44
C ALA A 185 -6.01 13.62 -10.99
N LEU A 186 -5.65 12.59 -10.22
CA LEU A 186 -6.23 12.32 -8.90
C LEU A 186 -5.18 12.18 -7.80
N LEU A 187 -4.17 11.32 -8.00
CA LEU A 187 -3.22 11.00 -6.93
C LEU A 187 -2.29 12.18 -6.64
N ILE A 188 -1.66 12.76 -7.66
CA ILE A 188 -0.73 13.90 -7.48
C ILE A 188 -1.42 15.13 -6.89
N PRO A 189 -2.59 15.58 -7.37
CA PRO A 189 -3.33 16.67 -6.73
C PRO A 189 -3.66 16.39 -5.26
N LYS A 190 -4.02 15.15 -4.92
CA LYS A 190 -4.31 14.78 -3.53
C LYS A 190 -3.04 14.75 -2.65
N ILE A 191 -1.88 14.41 -3.20
CA ILE A 191 -0.58 14.53 -2.51
C ILE A 191 -0.33 16.00 -2.15
N HIS A 192 -0.46 16.90 -3.12
CA HIS A 192 -0.30 18.34 -2.88
C HIS A 192 -1.31 18.87 -1.86
N GLU A 193 -2.60 18.51 -1.96
CA GLU A 193 -3.61 18.91 -0.99
C GLU A 193 -3.23 18.55 0.46
N ILE A 194 -2.60 17.39 0.65
CA ILE A 194 -2.19 16.91 1.98
C ILE A 194 -0.93 17.63 2.47
N LEU A 195 0.06 17.78 1.60
CA LEU A 195 1.37 18.31 1.98
C LEU A 195 1.39 19.85 2.03
N ASP A 196 0.65 20.51 1.15
CA ASP A 196 0.59 21.97 1.11
C ASP A 196 -0.26 22.57 2.24
N GLY A 197 -1.07 21.76 2.95
CA GLY A 197 -1.84 22.11 4.16
C GLY A 197 -2.46 23.52 4.20
N PRO A 198 -3.15 23.95 5.22
CA PRO A 198 -3.48 25.37 5.39
C PRO A 198 -2.19 26.16 5.63
N ALA A 199 -2.01 27.22 4.83
CA ALA A 199 -0.79 28.03 4.62
C ALA A 199 -0.30 28.83 5.85
N ASP A 200 -0.12 28.21 7.02
CA ASP A 200 0.38 28.84 8.23
C ASP A 200 1.84 28.43 8.58
N VAL A 201 2.51 27.68 7.71
CA VAL A 201 3.93 27.35 7.89
C VAL A 201 4.78 28.21 6.97
N LEU A 202 5.62 29.05 7.57
CA LEU A 202 6.59 29.92 6.88
C LEU A 202 7.45 29.10 5.89
N PRO A 203 7.80 29.67 4.71
CA PRO A 203 8.65 29.01 3.72
C PRO A 203 10.08 28.88 4.27
N GLY A 204 10.37 27.78 4.91
CA GLY A 204 11.71 27.23 5.07
C GLY A 204 11.89 26.13 4.04
N GLU A 205 13.13 25.83 3.66
CA GLU A 205 13.47 24.72 2.76
C GLU A 205 13.01 23.37 3.35
N CYS A 206 11.71 23.08 3.26
CA CYS A 206 11.12 21.83 3.74
C CYS A 206 11.09 20.85 2.57
N PHE A 207 12.00 19.89 2.58
CA PHE A 207 11.91 18.72 1.69
C PHE A 207 10.86 17.75 2.26
N PHE A 208 9.76 17.56 1.54
CA PHE A 208 8.77 16.55 1.89
C PHE A 208 9.20 15.17 1.42
N GLN A 209 8.99 14.16 2.24
CA GLN A 209 9.31 12.79 1.94
C GLN A 209 8.05 11.93 1.88
N ILE A 210 7.88 11.22 0.77
CA ILE A 210 6.78 10.30 0.54
C ILE A 210 7.35 8.88 0.52
N ILE A 211 6.86 8.00 1.37
CA ILE A 211 7.17 6.57 1.28
C ILE A 211 6.03 5.83 0.60
N VAL A 212 6.35 5.00 -0.41
CA VAL A 212 5.37 4.16 -1.11
C VAL A 212 5.59 2.70 -0.72
N LEU A 213 4.53 2.07 -0.21
CA LEU A 213 4.46 0.67 0.21
C LEU A 213 3.54 -0.12 -0.74
N GLN A 214 4.03 -1.24 -1.31
CA GLN A 214 3.30 -2.01 -2.34
C GLN A 214 3.15 -3.48 -1.97
#